data_8451b89a673768fb27848a2c13ec4cb2
#
_entry.id   8451b89a673768fb27848a2c13ec4cb2
#
_cell.length_a   1.000
_cell.length_b   1.000
_cell.length_c   1.000
_cell.angle_alpha   90.00
_cell.angle_beta   90.00
_cell.angle_gamma   90.00
#
_symmetry.space_group_name_H-M   'P 1'
#
loop_
_entity.id
_entity.type
_entity.pdbx_description
1 polymer ?
#
loop_
_entity_poly.entity_id
_entity_poly.type
_entity_poly.pdbx_seq_one_letter_code
_entity_poly.pdbx_strand_id
1 'polypeptide(L)'
;MECVLMSLANATYATGRRKEAVARVWIMAGSGKITVNKRELADYFGRDVLSMIVRQPFKITATEDQFDVVVSTNGGGISGQAGAIKHGISKALTIYEPTHRTALKKAGFMTRDSRTVERKKYGQHKARKSTQYSKR
;
A
#
# COMPACT_ATOMS: atom_id res chain seq x y z
N MET A 1 -3.21 6.20 -23.61
CA MET A 1 -4.02 5.18 -22.93
C MET A 1 -3.78 3.77 -23.46
N GLU A 2 -3.75 3.59 -24.77
CA GLU A 2 -3.50 2.27 -25.35
C GLU A 2 -2.15 1.68 -24.94
N CYS A 3 -1.08 2.50 -24.90
CA CYS A 3 0.24 2.04 -24.46
C CYS A 3 0.25 1.54 -23.02
N VAL A 4 -0.52 2.17 -22.15
CA VAL A 4 -0.63 1.75 -20.74
C VAL A 4 -1.36 0.41 -20.64
N LEU A 5 -2.43 0.23 -21.39
CA LEU A 5 -3.19 -1.02 -21.40
C LEU A 5 -2.36 -2.18 -21.96
N MET A 6 -1.59 -1.94 -23.01
CA MET A 6 -0.70 -2.96 -23.59
C MET A 6 0.43 -3.30 -22.62
N SER A 7 0.96 -2.32 -21.91
CA SER A 7 1.98 -2.55 -20.89
C SER A 7 1.44 -3.35 -19.72
N LEU A 8 0.18 -3.12 -19.32
CA LEU A 8 -0.45 -3.85 -18.23
C LEU A 8 -0.60 -5.34 -18.51
N ALA A 9 -0.72 -5.73 -19.77
CA ALA A 9 -0.81 -7.14 -20.15
C ALA A 9 0.44 -7.93 -19.76
N ASN A 10 1.61 -7.28 -19.73
CA ASN A 10 2.88 -7.89 -19.36
C ASN A 10 3.32 -7.53 -17.94
N ALA A 11 2.47 -6.86 -17.18
CA ALA A 11 2.80 -6.40 -15.85
C ALA A 11 2.58 -7.51 -14.81
N THR A 12 3.38 -7.48 -13.75
CA THR A 12 3.16 -8.31 -12.59
C THR A 12 2.10 -7.67 -11.70
N TYR A 13 1.06 -8.41 -11.39
CA TYR A 13 -0.06 -7.90 -10.61
C TYR A 13 -0.04 -8.45 -9.19
N ALA A 14 -0.33 -7.58 -8.22
CA ALA A 14 -0.55 -7.99 -6.84
C ALA A 14 -1.53 -7.04 -6.16
N THR A 15 -2.19 -7.52 -5.12
CA THR A 15 -3.14 -6.73 -4.35
C THR A 15 -2.59 -6.48 -2.96
N GLY A 16 -2.60 -5.23 -2.51
CA GLY A 16 -2.25 -4.86 -1.15
C GLY A 16 -3.47 -4.35 -0.42
N ARG A 17 -3.52 -4.59 0.89
CA ARG A 17 -4.62 -4.15 1.74
C ARG A 17 -4.12 -3.63 3.06
N ARG A 18 -4.76 -2.60 3.56
CA ARG A 18 -4.53 -2.09 4.91
C ARG A 18 -5.81 -1.42 5.39
N LYS A 19 -6.30 -1.81 6.58
CA LYS A 19 -7.59 -1.36 7.10
C LYS A 19 -8.67 -1.64 6.05
N GLU A 20 -9.39 -0.62 5.59
CA GLU A 20 -10.40 -0.79 4.55
C GLU A 20 -9.91 -0.44 3.15
N ALA A 21 -8.65 0.01 3.04
CA ALA A 21 -8.07 0.36 1.75
C ALA A 21 -7.62 -0.90 1.00
N VAL A 22 -7.90 -0.92 -0.29
CA VAL A 22 -7.49 -1.98 -1.20
C VAL A 22 -6.72 -1.33 -2.35
N ALA A 23 -5.52 -1.82 -2.62
CA ALA A 23 -4.69 -1.34 -3.71
C ALA A 23 -4.43 -2.45 -4.71
N ARG A 24 -4.72 -2.19 -5.97
CA ARG A 24 -4.35 -3.06 -7.07
C ARG A 24 -3.07 -2.50 -7.68
N VAL A 25 -2.02 -3.30 -7.70
CA VAL A 25 -0.70 -2.85 -8.12
C VAL A 25 -0.24 -3.63 -9.33
N TRP A 26 0.18 -2.94 -10.38
CA TRP A 26 0.81 -3.52 -11.57
C TRP A 26 2.22 -2.97 -11.66
N ILE A 27 3.21 -3.87 -11.69
CA ILE A 27 4.63 -3.53 -11.81
C ILE A 27 5.13 -3.97 -13.16
N MET A 28 5.88 -3.10 -13.82
CA MET A 28 6.54 -3.41 -15.08
C MET A 28 7.92 -2.76 -15.13
N ALA A 29 8.83 -3.28 -15.92
CA ALA A 29 10.15 -2.68 -16.08
C ALA A 29 10.01 -1.28 -16.68
N GLY A 30 10.71 -0.31 -16.08
CA GLY A 30 10.61 1.07 -16.50
C GLY A 30 11.61 1.98 -15.80
N SER A 31 11.25 3.24 -15.63
CA SER A 31 12.15 4.30 -15.17
C SER A 31 11.92 4.76 -13.73
N GLY A 32 10.95 4.19 -13.03
CA GLY A 32 10.67 4.54 -11.63
C GLY A 32 9.45 5.44 -11.44
N LYS A 33 8.60 5.53 -12.45
CA LYS A 33 7.38 6.34 -12.37
C LYS A 33 6.27 5.58 -11.66
N ILE A 34 5.68 6.20 -10.64
CA ILE A 34 4.57 5.63 -9.89
C ILE A 34 3.31 6.46 -10.14
N THR A 35 2.27 5.83 -10.65
CA THR A 35 0.98 6.46 -10.95
C THR A 35 -0.10 5.84 -10.07
N VAL A 36 -0.83 6.67 -9.33
CA VAL A 36 -1.92 6.23 -8.45
C VAL A 36 -3.23 6.85 -8.93
N ASN A 37 -4.19 6.02 -9.30
CA ASN A 37 -5.51 6.46 -9.80
C ASN A 37 -5.38 7.53 -10.90
N LYS A 38 -4.48 7.30 -11.85
CA LYS A 38 -4.21 8.19 -13.00
C LYS A 38 -3.53 9.51 -12.62
N ARG A 39 -3.01 9.64 -11.40
CA ARG A 39 -2.26 10.81 -10.95
C ARG A 39 -0.85 10.41 -10.55
N GLU A 40 0.07 11.36 -10.56
CA GLU A 40 1.40 11.10 -10.04
C GLU A 40 1.33 10.89 -8.53
N LEU A 41 2.27 10.09 -7.99
CA LEU A 41 2.31 9.76 -6.57
C LEU A 41 2.28 10.98 -5.67
N ALA A 42 3.12 11.97 -5.97
CA ALA A 42 3.20 13.19 -5.16
C ALA A 42 1.89 14.00 -5.21
N ASP A 43 1.26 14.07 -6.39
CA ASP A 43 0.00 14.78 -6.56
C ASP A 43 -1.16 14.10 -5.84
N TYR A 44 -1.17 12.76 -5.85
CA TYR A 44 -2.25 12.00 -5.23
C TYR A 44 -2.24 12.12 -3.71
N PHE A 45 -1.08 11.96 -3.09
CA PHE A 45 -0.98 11.99 -1.63
C PHE A 45 -0.78 13.38 -1.06
N GLY A 46 -0.08 14.26 -1.77
CA GLY A 46 0.20 15.61 -1.31
C GLY A 46 1.08 15.69 -0.07
N ARG A 47 1.56 14.58 0.46
CA ARG A 47 2.46 14.51 1.61
C ARG A 47 3.68 13.67 1.29
N ASP A 48 4.85 14.22 1.56
CA ASP A 48 6.11 13.53 1.28
C ASP A 48 6.27 12.24 2.09
N VAL A 49 5.76 12.23 3.32
CA VAL A 49 5.84 11.06 4.20
C VAL A 49 5.11 9.86 3.57
N LEU A 50 3.92 10.09 3.01
CA LEU A 50 3.14 9.03 2.38
C LEU A 50 3.81 8.52 1.11
N SER A 51 4.39 9.42 0.33
CA SER A 51 5.17 9.04 -0.86
C SER A 51 6.38 8.20 -0.49
N MET A 52 7.06 8.55 0.60
CA MET A 52 8.18 7.77 1.13
C MET A 52 7.75 6.36 1.53
N ILE A 53 6.60 6.23 2.18
CA ILE A 53 6.07 4.92 2.59
C ILE A 53 5.85 4.03 1.37
N VAL A 54 5.27 4.57 0.31
CA VAL A 54 5.03 3.82 -0.92
C VAL A 54 6.34 3.38 -1.58
N ARG A 55 7.40 4.18 -1.48
CA ARG A 55 8.69 3.87 -2.10
C ARG A 55 9.60 2.97 -1.27
N GLN A 56 9.28 2.74 0.00
CA GLN A 56 10.11 1.93 0.89
C GLN A 56 10.45 0.54 0.35
N PRO A 57 9.52 -0.22 -0.25
CA PRO A 57 9.88 -1.53 -0.82
C PRO A 57 10.97 -1.46 -1.87
N PHE A 58 10.95 -0.43 -2.71
CA PHE A 58 11.98 -0.25 -3.74
C PHE A 58 13.33 0.09 -3.14
N LYS A 59 13.37 0.87 -2.07
CA LYS A 59 14.62 1.21 -1.38
C LYS A 59 15.28 -0.02 -0.77
N ILE A 60 14.48 -0.89 -0.16
CA ILE A 60 14.98 -2.10 0.49
C ILE A 60 15.53 -3.09 -0.53
N THR A 61 14.90 -3.18 -1.69
CA THR A 61 15.35 -4.08 -2.76
C THR A 61 16.35 -3.43 -3.72
N ALA A 62 16.67 -2.15 -3.51
CA ALA A 62 17.57 -1.35 -4.36
C ALA A 62 17.11 -1.30 -5.83
N THR A 63 15.80 -1.18 -6.05
CA THR A 63 15.19 -1.19 -7.39
C THR A 63 14.40 0.08 -7.68
N GLU A 64 14.74 1.22 -7.05
CA GLU A 64 13.96 2.46 -7.11
C GLU A 64 13.65 2.94 -8.53
N ASP A 65 14.61 2.88 -9.43
CA ASP A 65 14.46 3.42 -10.77
C ASP A 65 14.32 2.33 -11.83
N GLN A 66 13.99 1.11 -11.43
CA GLN A 66 13.93 -0.02 -12.35
C GLN A 66 12.52 -0.40 -12.77
N PHE A 67 11.50 0.09 -12.08
CA PHE A 67 10.11 -0.30 -12.32
C PHE A 67 9.19 0.90 -12.47
N ASP A 68 8.25 0.78 -13.40
CA ASP A 68 7.08 1.65 -13.45
C ASP A 68 5.93 0.95 -12.75
N VAL A 69 5.17 1.70 -11.96
CA VAL A 69 4.08 1.15 -11.16
C VAL A 69 2.79 1.87 -11.51
N VAL A 70 1.76 1.10 -11.78
CA VAL A 70 0.40 1.62 -11.94
C VAL A 70 -0.44 1.07 -10.80
N VAL A 71 -1.11 1.94 -10.07
CA VAL A 71 -1.90 1.57 -8.90
C VAL A 71 -3.32 2.08 -9.05
N SER A 72 -4.28 1.20 -8.75
CA SER A 72 -5.68 1.58 -8.57
C SER A 72 -6.03 1.31 -7.11
N THR A 73 -6.34 2.34 -6.35
CA THR A 73 -6.64 2.20 -4.93
C THR A 73 -8.03 2.72 -4.61
N ASN A 74 -8.68 2.10 -3.63
CA ASN A 74 -10.05 2.40 -3.26
C ASN A 74 -10.26 2.12 -1.77
N GLY A 75 -11.15 2.89 -1.16
CA GLY A 75 -11.53 2.71 0.22
C GLY A 75 -10.53 3.25 1.24
N GLY A 76 -10.96 3.38 2.47
CA GLY A 76 -10.15 3.88 3.57
C GLY A 76 -9.68 5.31 3.40
N GLY A 77 -8.74 5.73 4.23
CA GLY A 77 -8.11 7.04 4.16
C GLY A 77 -6.81 7.03 3.37
N ILE A 78 -6.27 8.21 3.08
CA ILE A 78 -5.03 8.37 2.32
C ILE A 78 -3.87 7.59 2.96
N SER A 79 -3.73 7.68 4.27
CA SER A 79 -2.70 6.95 5.03
C SER A 79 -2.84 5.44 4.88
N GLY A 80 -4.06 4.92 5.00
CA GLY A 80 -4.34 3.50 4.79
C GLY A 80 -4.05 3.06 3.37
N GLN A 81 -4.37 3.91 2.39
CA GLN A 81 -4.06 3.63 0.99
C GLN A 81 -2.56 3.55 0.74
N ALA A 82 -1.77 4.43 1.34
CA ALA A 82 -0.31 4.38 1.21
C ALA A 82 0.24 3.05 1.74
N GLY A 83 -0.24 2.61 2.90
CA GLY A 83 0.14 1.31 3.47
C GLY A 83 -0.30 0.13 2.61
N ALA A 84 -1.50 0.21 2.03
CA ALA A 84 -2.01 -0.83 1.12
C ALA A 84 -1.15 -0.92 -0.14
N ILE A 85 -0.78 0.22 -0.71
CA ILE A 85 0.09 0.28 -1.89
C ILE A 85 1.46 -0.32 -1.58
N LYS A 86 2.05 0.04 -0.44
CA LYS A 86 3.33 -0.53 0.00
C LYS A 86 3.25 -2.06 0.07
N HIS A 87 2.21 -2.60 0.65
CA HIS A 87 2.00 -4.04 0.75
C HIS A 87 1.86 -4.68 -0.63
N GLY A 88 1.08 -4.06 -1.51
CA GLY A 88 0.89 -4.54 -2.88
C GLY A 88 2.17 -4.53 -3.69
N ILE A 89 2.97 -3.48 -3.59
CA ILE A 89 4.26 -3.38 -4.26
C ILE A 89 5.21 -4.47 -3.76
N SER A 90 5.25 -4.69 -2.45
CA SER A 90 6.10 -5.73 -1.86
C SER A 90 5.74 -7.12 -2.38
N LYS A 91 4.45 -7.42 -2.46
CA LYS A 91 3.97 -8.69 -3.03
C LYS A 91 4.33 -8.82 -4.51
N ALA A 92 4.14 -7.74 -5.28
CA ALA A 92 4.43 -7.74 -6.70
C ALA A 92 5.93 -7.93 -6.97
N LEU A 93 6.80 -7.29 -6.20
CA LEU A 93 8.24 -7.48 -6.29
C LEU A 93 8.64 -8.93 -6.00
N THR A 94 8.00 -9.56 -5.03
CA THR A 94 8.24 -10.95 -4.69
C THR A 94 7.82 -11.88 -5.83
N ILE A 95 6.71 -11.60 -6.50
CA ILE A 95 6.25 -12.38 -7.65
C ILE A 95 7.18 -12.17 -8.84
N TYR A 96 7.60 -10.93 -9.09
CA TYR A 96 8.51 -10.61 -10.18
C TYR A 96 9.87 -11.26 -10.00
N GLU A 97 10.44 -11.16 -8.80
CA GLU A 97 11.72 -11.77 -8.47
C GLU A 97 11.69 -12.29 -7.04
N PRO A 98 11.61 -13.63 -6.87
CA PRO A 98 11.49 -14.24 -5.54
C PRO A 98 12.65 -13.95 -4.59
N THR A 99 13.83 -13.57 -5.11
CA THR A 99 14.98 -13.25 -4.26
C THR A 99 14.75 -12.04 -3.37
N HIS A 100 13.85 -11.15 -3.73
CA HIS A 100 13.51 -9.97 -2.93
C HIS A 100 12.68 -10.30 -1.68
N ARG A 101 12.07 -11.48 -1.65
CA ARG A 101 11.20 -11.89 -0.55
C ARG A 101 11.89 -11.84 0.81
N THR A 102 13.12 -12.28 0.89
CA THR A 102 13.88 -12.32 2.14
C THR A 102 14.03 -10.92 2.75
N ALA A 103 14.46 -9.96 1.94
CA ALA A 103 14.64 -8.58 2.39
C ALA A 103 13.31 -7.94 2.78
N LEU A 104 12.27 -8.13 1.99
CA LEU A 104 10.95 -7.56 2.24
C LEU A 104 10.29 -8.17 3.47
N LYS A 105 10.41 -9.47 3.66
CA LYS A 105 9.89 -10.15 4.84
C LYS A 105 10.60 -9.69 6.11
N LYS A 106 11.91 -9.53 6.05
CA LYS A 106 12.72 -9.06 7.17
C LYS A 106 12.33 -7.65 7.61
N ALA A 107 11.96 -6.79 6.65
CA ALA A 107 11.46 -5.45 6.91
C ALA A 107 10.00 -5.42 7.38
N GLY A 108 9.29 -6.54 7.34
CA GLY A 108 7.89 -6.64 7.75
C GLY A 108 6.89 -6.22 6.69
N PHE A 109 7.31 -6.04 5.44
CA PHE A 109 6.44 -5.56 4.37
C PHE A 109 5.57 -6.65 3.76
N MET A 110 5.89 -7.91 3.98
CA MET A 110 5.13 -9.04 3.44
C MET A 110 3.93 -9.41 4.29
N THR A 111 3.85 -8.92 5.51
CA THR A 111 2.77 -9.23 6.43
C THR A 111 1.67 -8.17 6.31
N ARG A 112 0.44 -8.63 6.11
CA ARG A 112 -0.71 -7.72 6.12
C ARG A 112 -0.94 -7.22 7.55
N ASP A 113 -1.07 -5.91 7.68
CA ASP A 113 -1.43 -5.30 8.96
C ASP A 113 -2.90 -5.62 9.25
N SER A 114 -3.14 -6.40 10.29
CA SER A 114 -4.49 -6.82 10.68
C SER A 114 -5.25 -5.75 11.49
N ARG A 115 -4.60 -4.66 11.83
CA ARG A 115 -5.24 -3.61 12.61
C ARG A 115 -6.34 -2.93 11.82
N THR A 116 -7.54 -2.91 12.39
CA THR A 116 -8.70 -2.23 11.84
C THR A 116 -9.36 -1.43 12.95
N VAL A 117 -10.20 -0.47 12.56
CA VAL A 117 -10.99 0.27 13.55
C VAL A 117 -11.96 -0.70 14.20
N GLU A 118 -11.83 -0.88 15.50
CA GLU A 118 -12.70 -1.78 16.26
C GLU A 118 -14.09 -1.17 16.36
N ARG A 119 -15.11 -2.02 16.22
CA ARG A 119 -16.50 -1.59 16.30
C ARG A 119 -16.82 -1.06 17.69
N LYS A 120 -17.53 0.06 17.74
CA LYS A 120 -18.09 0.57 19.00
C LYS A 120 -19.08 -0.44 19.57
N LYS A 121 -19.00 -0.70 20.84
CA LYS A 121 -19.89 -1.61 21.55
C LYS A 121 -20.92 -0.83 22.36
N TYR A 122 -22.08 -1.41 22.57
CA TYR A 122 -23.10 -0.73 23.37
C TYR A 122 -22.62 -0.50 24.80
N GLY A 123 -23.07 0.59 25.42
CA GLY A 123 -22.65 0.95 26.77
C GLY A 123 -21.27 1.59 26.86
N GLN A 124 -20.59 1.80 25.73
CA GLN A 124 -19.26 2.41 25.68
C GLN A 124 -19.25 3.60 24.71
N HIS A 125 -18.40 4.57 24.97
CA HIS A 125 -18.27 5.75 24.11
C HIS A 125 -17.56 5.42 22.79
N LYS A 126 -16.57 4.54 22.86
CA LYS A 126 -15.84 4.02 21.69
C LYS A 126 -15.70 2.51 21.86
N ALA A 127 -14.90 1.87 21.00
CA ALA A 127 -14.73 0.42 21.06
C ALA A 127 -14.30 -0.07 22.44
N ARG A 128 -13.38 0.65 23.09
CA ARG A 128 -12.83 0.27 24.40
C ARG A 128 -12.95 1.35 25.47
N LYS A 129 -13.42 2.53 25.10
CA LYS A 129 -13.57 3.61 26.08
C LYS A 129 -14.87 3.44 26.84
N SER A 130 -14.76 3.02 28.10
CA SER A 130 -15.89 2.85 28.98
C SER A 130 -16.34 4.17 29.59
N THR A 131 -17.61 4.22 29.99
CA THR A 131 -18.14 5.32 30.77
C THR A 131 -17.43 5.36 32.12
N GLN A 132 -16.99 6.54 32.52
CA GLN A 132 -16.34 6.70 33.83
C GLN A 132 -17.32 6.41 34.96
N TYR A 133 -16.94 5.48 35.82
CA TYR A 133 -17.72 5.17 37.00
C TYR A 133 -17.53 6.28 38.07
N SER A 134 -18.63 6.92 38.46
CA SER A 134 -18.61 7.93 39.51
C SER A 134 -19.10 7.30 40.79
N LYS A 135 -18.20 7.13 41.72
CA LYS A 135 -18.51 6.56 43.02
C LYS A 135 -18.87 7.68 44.00
N ARG A 136 -20.08 7.66 44.48
CA ARG A 136 -20.58 8.56 45.55
C ARG A 136 -21.30 7.76 46.58
#